data_a37f2cac24201e39c9b24401e4dd38af
#
_entry.id   a37f2cac24201e39c9b24401e4dd38af
#
_cell.length_a   1.000
_cell.length_b   1.000
_cell.length_c   1.000
_cell.angle_alpha   90.00
_cell.angle_beta   90.00
_cell.angle_gamma   90.00
#
_symmetry.space_group_name_H-M   'P 1'
#
loop_
_entity.id
_entity.type
_entity.pdbx_description
1 polymer ?
#
loop_
_entity_poly.entity_id
_entity_poly.type
_entity_poly.pdbx_seq_one_letter_code
_entity_poly.pdbx_strand_id
1 'polypeptide(L)'
;MLSLKNLQIIKTISLPKALLTLLIVFPLIFPAIASSESHPCQNASVQLRGDLDVVMNRGGLWALMEQTEGLQDKSMIGFQADGKLARAVGRFESLCESEKKPTKKLFDDLGNLIGEARTIWNPRSSGEEILSLINGLNKKVDSMLSTIE
;
A
#
# COMPACT_ATOMS: atom_id res chain seq x y z
N MET A 1 1.29 46.65 -38.37
CA MET A 1 2.20 46.38 -39.49
C MET A 1 3.60 46.19 -38.92
N LEU A 2 3.98 44.96 -38.60
CA LEU A 2 5.34 44.60 -38.20
C LEU A 2 5.77 43.43 -39.07
N SER A 3 6.86 43.69 -39.78
CA SER A 3 7.40 42.99 -40.92
C SER A 3 7.99 41.62 -40.56
N LEU A 4 7.46 40.58 -41.21
CA LEU A 4 8.05 39.24 -41.31
C LEU A 4 9.29 39.30 -42.26
N LYS A 5 10.48 39.43 -41.71
CA LYS A 5 11.73 39.13 -42.41
C LYS A 5 12.76 38.68 -41.39
N ASN A 6 12.89 37.42 -41.16
CA ASN A 6 14.11 36.72 -40.76
C ASN A 6 13.85 35.22 -40.62
N LEU A 7 13.51 34.63 -41.76
CA LEU A 7 13.53 33.17 -41.94
C LEU A 7 14.59 32.90 -42.98
N GLN A 8 15.77 32.56 -42.55
CA GLN A 8 16.75 31.73 -43.29
C GLN A 8 18.07 31.79 -42.57
N ILE A 9 18.46 30.70 -41.96
CA ILE A 9 19.78 30.07 -42.05
C ILE A 9 19.69 28.82 -41.16
N ILE A 10 19.07 27.75 -41.66
CA ILE A 10 19.36 26.40 -41.17
C ILE A 10 20.63 25.97 -41.95
N LYS A 11 21.79 26.18 -41.38
CA LYS A 11 23.01 25.53 -41.84
C LYS A 11 22.87 24.06 -41.62
N THR A 12 22.79 23.29 -42.70
CA THR A 12 22.95 21.85 -42.74
C THR A 12 24.28 21.49 -42.10
N ILE A 13 24.23 21.01 -40.86
CA ILE A 13 25.39 20.44 -40.20
C ILE A 13 25.56 19.05 -40.81
N SER A 14 26.50 18.92 -41.71
CA SER A 14 26.99 17.65 -42.25
C SER A 14 27.66 16.87 -41.10
N LEU A 15 26.98 15.91 -40.49
CA LEU A 15 27.60 15.01 -39.51
C LEU A 15 28.62 14.11 -40.23
N PRO A 16 29.84 14.00 -39.72
CA PRO A 16 30.85 13.13 -40.29
C PRO A 16 30.39 11.66 -40.13
N LYS A 17 30.56 10.88 -41.22
CA LYS A 17 30.16 9.46 -41.31
C LYS A 17 30.75 8.56 -40.19
N ALA A 18 31.73 9.01 -39.45
CA ALA A 18 32.31 8.32 -38.31
C ALA A 18 31.43 8.30 -37.05
N LEU A 19 30.45 9.25 -36.92
CA LEU A 19 29.56 9.30 -35.77
C LEU A 19 28.36 8.33 -35.88
N LEU A 20 28.09 7.90 -37.12
CA LEU A 20 26.94 6.98 -37.37
C LEU A 20 27.22 5.55 -36.92
N THR A 21 28.51 5.16 -36.89
CA THR A 21 28.96 3.80 -36.50
C THR A 21 28.93 3.62 -34.97
N LEU A 22 28.99 4.70 -34.19
CA LEU A 22 29.00 4.64 -32.72
C LEU A 22 27.60 4.44 -32.14
N LEU A 23 26.54 4.83 -32.86
CA LEU A 23 25.16 4.72 -32.44
C LEU A 23 24.56 3.32 -32.60
N ILE A 24 25.19 2.45 -33.37
CA ILE A 24 24.67 1.07 -33.66
C ILE A 24 25.18 0.06 -32.64
N VAL A 25 26.26 0.33 -31.92
CA VAL A 25 26.85 -0.62 -30.94
C VAL A 25 26.34 -0.40 -29.53
N PHE A 26 25.68 0.73 -29.21
CA PHE A 26 25.23 1.07 -27.88
C PHE A 26 23.97 0.32 -27.39
N PRO A 27 23.07 -0.22 -28.23
CA PRO A 27 21.90 -0.95 -27.71
C PRO A 27 22.19 -2.36 -27.22
N LEU A 28 23.41 -2.89 -27.39
CA LEU A 28 23.74 -4.29 -27.03
C LEU A 28 24.30 -4.46 -25.61
N ILE A 29 24.52 -3.36 -24.85
CA ILE A 29 25.14 -3.40 -23.51
C ILE A 29 24.18 -3.00 -22.41
N PHE A 30 22.89 -2.80 -22.69
CA PHE A 30 21.92 -2.78 -21.60
C PHE A 30 21.75 -4.23 -21.13
N PRO A 31 22.25 -4.58 -19.92
CA PRO A 31 21.82 -5.83 -19.32
C PRO A 31 20.30 -5.74 -19.27
N ALA A 32 19.63 -6.73 -19.86
CA ALA A 32 18.23 -6.93 -19.62
C ALA A 32 18.05 -6.83 -18.10
N ILE A 33 17.42 -5.76 -17.64
CA ILE A 33 16.96 -5.67 -16.27
C ILE A 33 15.99 -6.83 -16.20
N ALA A 34 16.48 -7.97 -15.68
CA ALA A 34 15.64 -9.09 -15.35
C ALA A 34 14.56 -8.47 -14.46
N SER A 35 13.35 -8.35 -14.99
CA SER A 35 12.18 -8.08 -14.19
C SER A 35 12.18 -9.19 -13.15
N SER A 36 12.60 -8.88 -11.93
CA SER A 36 12.51 -9.81 -10.83
C SER A 36 11.00 -10.08 -10.73
N GLU A 37 10.57 -11.26 -11.17
CA GLU A 37 9.20 -11.70 -10.91
C GLU A 37 9.02 -11.59 -9.41
N SER A 38 8.26 -10.56 -8.99
CA SER A 38 8.00 -10.32 -7.58
C SER A 38 7.30 -11.57 -7.06
N HIS A 39 7.91 -12.20 -6.06
CA HIS A 39 7.39 -13.43 -5.47
C HIS A 39 5.91 -13.21 -5.11
N PRO A 40 4.96 -14.12 -5.45
CA PRO A 40 3.52 -13.93 -5.22
C PRO A 40 3.18 -13.48 -3.80
N CYS A 41 3.95 -13.94 -2.80
CA CYS A 41 3.81 -13.54 -1.41
C CYS A 41 4.19 -12.08 -1.16
N GLN A 42 5.20 -11.55 -1.86
CA GLN A 42 5.59 -10.14 -1.75
C GLN A 42 4.49 -9.23 -2.30
N ASN A 43 3.87 -9.61 -3.42
CA ASN A 43 2.75 -8.85 -3.97
C ASN A 43 1.57 -8.83 -3.01
N ALA A 44 1.24 -9.97 -2.38
CA ALA A 44 0.20 -10.07 -1.37
C ALA A 44 0.50 -9.19 -0.14
N SER A 45 1.75 -9.16 0.31
CA SER A 45 2.21 -8.30 1.40
C SER A 45 2.06 -6.82 1.06
N VAL A 46 2.50 -6.39 -0.13
CA VAL A 46 2.36 -5.01 -0.60
C VAL A 46 0.87 -4.60 -0.69
N GLN A 47 0.01 -5.51 -1.14
CA GLN A 47 -1.43 -5.27 -1.21
C GLN A 47 -2.02 -5.06 0.19
N LEU A 48 -1.77 -5.98 1.15
CA LEU A 48 -2.28 -5.85 2.52
C LEU A 48 -1.79 -4.58 3.20
N ARG A 49 -0.54 -4.20 2.99
CA ARG A 49 0.01 -2.94 3.50
C ARG A 49 -0.70 -1.74 2.88
N GLY A 50 -0.88 -1.71 1.57
CA GLY A 50 -1.60 -0.64 0.88
C GLY A 50 -3.04 -0.51 1.35
N ASP A 51 -3.75 -1.62 1.57
CA ASP A 51 -5.12 -1.61 2.09
C ASP A 51 -5.16 -1.11 3.54
N LEU A 52 -4.19 -1.48 4.38
CA LEU A 52 -4.06 -0.97 5.75
C LEU A 52 -3.74 0.52 5.76
N ASP A 53 -2.86 0.99 4.88
CA ASP A 53 -2.49 2.41 4.76
C ASP A 53 -3.70 3.28 4.44
N VAL A 54 -4.70 2.77 3.71
CA VAL A 54 -5.96 3.50 3.47
C VAL A 54 -6.71 3.79 4.78
N VAL A 55 -6.68 2.86 5.75
CA VAL A 55 -7.28 3.07 7.08
C VAL A 55 -6.42 4.04 7.89
N MET A 56 -5.11 3.82 7.93
CA MET A 56 -4.16 4.59 8.74
C MET A 56 -4.01 6.04 8.28
N ASN A 57 -4.07 6.31 6.97
CA ASN A 57 -4.00 7.66 6.41
C ASN A 57 -5.20 8.54 6.78
N ARG A 58 -6.30 7.94 7.24
CA ARG A 58 -7.45 8.65 7.84
C ARG A 58 -7.28 8.90 9.34
N GLY A 59 -6.14 8.49 9.91
CA GLY A 59 -5.86 8.51 11.34
C GLY A 59 -6.25 7.23 12.09
N GLY A 60 -6.65 6.17 11.37
CA GLY A 60 -7.03 4.89 11.95
C GLY A 60 -8.36 4.93 12.71
N LEU A 61 -8.67 3.84 13.39
CA LEU A 61 -9.86 3.71 14.24
C LEU A 61 -9.74 4.57 15.51
N TRP A 62 -8.51 4.85 15.94
CA TRP A 62 -8.26 5.81 17.03
C TRP A 62 -8.84 7.19 16.70
N ALA A 63 -8.49 7.77 15.55
CA ALA A 63 -8.98 9.09 15.17
C ALA A 63 -10.51 9.12 14.96
N LEU A 64 -11.09 8.01 14.47
CA LEU A 64 -12.54 7.88 14.36
C LEU A 64 -13.19 8.01 15.75
N MET A 65 -12.66 7.32 16.76
CA MET A 65 -13.21 7.39 18.11
C MET A 65 -13.00 8.77 18.75
N GLU A 66 -11.84 9.41 18.53
CA GLU A 66 -11.57 10.78 18.99
C GLU A 66 -12.55 11.81 18.40
N GLN A 67 -13.01 11.60 17.16
CA GLN A 67 -13.95 12.48 16.47
C GLN A 67 -15.42 12.15 16.76
N THR A 68 -15.71 10.99 17.36
CA THR A 68 -17.07 10.54 17.63
C THR A 68 -17.51 10.97 19.02
N GLU A 69 -18.60 11.71 19.11
CA GLU A 69 -19.15 12.17 20.39
C GLU A 69 -19.40 10.99 21.34
N GLY A 70 -18.93 11.12 22.57
CA GLY A 70 -19.06 10.10 23.62
C GLY A 70 -18.11 8.92 23.53
N LEU A 71 -17.11 8.93 22.61
CA LEU A 71 -16.11 7.88 22.49
C LEU A 71 -14.67 8.33 22.80
N GLN A 72 -14.43 9.60 23.03
CA GLN A 72 -13.08 10.16 23.23
C GLN A 72 -12.32 9.48 24.38
N ASP A 73 -13.03 9.21 25.50
CA ASP A 73 -12.48 8.50 26.67
C ASP A 73 -12.16 7.03 26.42
N LYS A 74 -12.67 6.47 25.32
CA LYS A 74 -12.46 5.08 24.88
C LYS A 74 -11.57 4.93 23.65
N SER A 75 -11.02 6.03 23.16
CA SER A 75 -10.22 6.06 21.92
C SER A 75 -9.03 5.10 21.92
N MET A 76 -8.50 4.76 23.10
CA MET A 76 -7.46 3.73 23.24
C MET A 76 -7.88 2.35 22.71
N ILE A 77 -9.18 2.05 22.64
CA ILE A 77 -9.67 0.79 22.04
C ILE A 77 -9.42 0.80 20.53
N GLY A 78 -9.65 1.94 19.88
CA GLY A 78 -9.31 2.15 18.47
C GLY A 78 -7.82 2.05 18.20
N PHE A 79 -6.99 2.71 19.04
CA PHE A 79 -5.54 2.62 18.95
C PHE A 79 -5.01 1.18 19.06
N GLN A 80 -5.58 0.39 19.97
CA GLN A 80 -5.23 -1.03 20.10
C GLN A 80 -5.61 -1.83 18.85
N ALA A 81 -6.79 -1.58 18.27
CA ALA A 81 -7.21 -2.24 17.03
C ALA A 81 -6.27 -1.93 15.87
N ASP A 82 -5.91 -0.66 15.70
CA ASP A 82 -4.95 -0.21 14.69
C ASP A 82 -3.59 -0.90 14.86
N GLY A 83 -3.05 -0.93 16.08
CA GLY A 83 -1.79 -1.57 16.39
C GLY A 83 -1.79 -3.09 16.15
N LYS A 84 -2.91 -3.76 16.45
CA LYS A 84 -3.08 -5.21 16.20
C LYS A 84 -3.16 -5.52 14.71
N LEU A 85 -3.90 -4.74 13.94
CA LEU A 85 -3.95 -4.89 12.48
C LEU A 85 -2.56 -4.71 11.87
N ALA A 86 -1.83 -3.67 12.27
CA ALA A 86 -0.47 -3.44 11.80
C ALA A 86 0.48 -4.60 12.16
N ARG A 87 0.36 -5.15 13.39
CA ARG A 87 1.12 -6.34 13.81
C ARG A 87 0.78 -7.56 12.94
N ALA A 88 -0.48 -7.80 12.66
CA ALA A 88 -0.91 -8.96 11.86
C ALA A 88 -0.38 -8.87 10.43
N VAL A 89 -0.39 -7.69 9.80
CA VAL A 89 0.22 -7.47 8.48
C VAL A 89 1.73 -7.69 8.54
N GLY A 90 2.43 -7.14 9.55
CA GLY A 90 3.87 -7.34 9.72
C GLY A 90 4.24 -8.82 9.94
N ARG A 91 3.39 -9.59 10.63
CA ARG A 91 3.59 -11.05 10.77
C ARG A 91 3.41 -11.78 9.44
N PHE A 92 2.41 -11.41 8.65
CA PHE A 92 2.24 -11.95 7.30
C PHE A 92 3.49 -11.70 6.45
N GLU A 93 4.04 -10.49 6.48
CA GLU A 93 5.28 -10.13 5.78
C GLU A 93 6.46 -11.01 6.22
N SER A 94 6.65 -11.17 7.52
CA SER A 94 7.70 -12.04 8.07
C SER A 94 7.56 -13.49 7.63
N LEU A 95 6.32 -14.00 7.52
CA LEU A 95 6.06 -15.34 6.99
C LEU A 95 6.42 -15.45 5.50
N CYS A 96 6.26 -14.39 4.72
CA CYS A 96 6.69 -14.38 3.31
C CYS A 96 8.20 -14.56 3.16
N GLU A 97 8.98 -14.14 4.14
CA GLU A 97 10.45 -14.28 4.16
C GLU A 97 10.90 -15.62 4.75
N SER A 98 10.02 -16.29 5.51
CA SER A 98 10.32 -17.56 6.17
C SER A 98 10.20 -18.76 5.22
N GLU A 99 10.64 -19.94 5.68
CA GLU A 99 10.42 -21.20 4.97
C GLU A 99 8.92 -21.60 4.93
N LYS A 100 8.18 -21.27 6.00
CA LYS A 100 6.73 -21.49 6.07
C LYS A 100 6.00 -20.30 5.45
N LYS A 101 5.71 -20.41 4.16
CA LYS A 101 4.95 -19.38 3.47
C LYS A 101 3.51 -19.28 4.00
N PRO A 102 2.94 -18.06 4.11
CA PRO A 102 1.56 -17.87 4.53
C PRO A 102 0.60 -18.49 3.52
N THR A 103 -0.52 -18.97 4.02
CA THR A 103 -1.57 -19.56 3.19
C THR A 103 -2.41 -18.48 2.51
N LYS A 104 -3.04 -18.83 1.38
CA LYS A 104 -4.03 -17.95 0.75
C LYS A 104 -5.15 -17.58 1.72
N LYS A 105 -5.58 -18.52 2.56
CA LYS A 105 -6.59 -18.27 3.58
C LYS A 105 -6.19 -17.16 4.53
N LEU A 106 -4.95 -17.15 5.00
CA LEU A 106 -4.44 -16.09 5.90
C LEU A 106 -4.46 -14.72 5.22
N PHE A 107 -4.09 -14.67 3.93
CA PHE A 107 -4.18 -13.45 3.13
C PHE A 107 -5.62 -12.94 3.03
N ASP A 108 -6.55 -13.82 2.67
CA ASP A 108 -7.97 -13.46 2.52
C ASP A 108 -8.57 -13.00 3.86
N ASP A 109 -8.25 -13.69 4.96
CA ASP A 109 -8.74 -13.35 6.31
C ASP A 109 -8.21 -11.98 6.76
N LEU A 110 -6.92 -11.67 6.53
CA LEU A 110 -6.36 -10.36 6.83
C LEU A 110 -6.99 -9.26 5.97
N GLY A 111 -7.15 -9.49 4.68
CA GLY A 111 -7.82 -8.56 3.78
C GLY A 111 -9.24 -8.24 4.23
N ASN A 112 -9.98 -9.26 4.71
CA ASN A 112 -11.32 -9.09 5.26
C ASN A 112 -11.33 -8.23 6.53
N LEU A 113 -10.37 -8.44 7.46
CA LEU A 113 -10.28 -7.64 8.69
C LEU A 113 -9.94 -6.17 8.40
N ILE A 114 -9.04 -5.91 7.45
CA ILE A 114 -8.73 -4.55 7.00
C ILE A 114 -9.95 -3.93 6.32
N GLY A 115 -10.68 -4.71 5.51
CA GLY A 115 -11.95 -4.31 4.91
C GLY A 115 -13.00 -3.94 5.95
N GLU A 116 -13.15 -4.72 7.01
CA GLU A 116 -14.04 -4.39 8.15
C GLU A 116 -13.62 -3.06 8.80
N ALA A 117 -12.34 -2.87 9.14
CA ALA A 117 -11.83 -1.62 9.69
C ALA A 117 -12.19 -0.42 8.81
N ARG A 118 -12.07 -0.58 7.49
CA ARG A 118 -12.41 0.46 6.51
C ARG A 118 -13.89 0.79 6.48
N THR A 119 -14.77 -0.19 6.68
CA THR A 119 -16.23 0.00 6.69
C THR A 119 -16.76 0.65 7.99
N ILE A 120 -16.02 0.51 9.10
CA ILE A 120 -16.37 1.17 10.37
C ILE A 120 -16.38 2.71 10.24
N TRP A 121 -15.59 3.27 9.32
CA TRP A 121 -15.59 4.68 8.96
C TRP A 121 -16.89 5.13 8.25
N ASN A 122 -18.02 4.60 8.61
CA ASN A 122 -19.30 5.05 8.06
C ASN A 122 -19.81 6.23 8.89
N PRO A 123 -20.00 7.43 8.31
CA PRO A 123 -20.46 8.61 9.04
C PRO A 123 -21.92 8.51 9.56
N ARG A 124 -22.62 7.43 9.21
CA ARG A 124 -24.01 7.19 9.65
C ARG A 124 -24.11 6.30 10.87
N SER A 125 -23.01 5.70 11.31
CA SER A 125 -23.00 4.81 12.48
C SER A 125 -23.05 5.62 13.77
N SER A 126 -23.82 5.15 14.75
CA SER A 126 -23.82 5.71 16.10
C SER A 126 -22.52 5.38 16.85
N GLY A 127 -22.19 6.15 17.89
CA GLY A 127 -21.02 5.87 18.73
C GLY A 127 -21.05 4.47 19.35
N GLU A 128 -22.22 3.99 19.79
CA GLU A 128 -22.36 2.64 20.34
C GLU A 128 -22.10 1.56 19.28
N GLU A 129 -22.58 1.77 18.05
CA GLU A 129 -22.34 0.87 16.94
C GLU A 129 -20.85 0.82 16.58
N ILE A 130 -20.19 1.97 16.45
CA ILE A 130 -18.76 2.09 16.20
C ILE A 130 -17.96 1.33 17.27
N LEU A 131 -18.26 1.57 18.55
CA LEU A 131 -17.60 0.89 19.66
C LEU A 131 -17.79 -0.64 19.60
N SER A 132 -19.00 -1.09 19.31
CA SER A 132 -19.31 -2.52 19.16
C SER A 132 -18.53 -3.16 18.02
N LEU A 133 -18.46 -2.50 16.85
CA LEU A 133 -17.73 -2.96 15.68
C LEU A 133 -16.22 -3.03 15.94
N ILE A 134 -15.63 -2.01 16.57
CA ILE A 134 -14.21 -2.01 16.92
C ILE A 134 -13.87 -3.11 17.93
N ASN A 135 -14.71 -3.33 18.94
CA ASN A 135 -14.53 -4.43 19.88
C ASN A 135 -14.64 -5.80 19.21
N GLY A 136 -15.57 -5.96 18.27
CA GLY A 136 -15.69 -7.17 17.45
C GLY A 136 -14.44 -7.42 16.59
N LEU A 137 -13.95 -6.38 15.92
CA LEU A 137 -12.72 -6.43 15.14
C LEU A 137 -11.51 -6.80 16.00
N ASN A 138 -11.35 -6.17 17.17
CA ASN A 138 -10.27 -6.49 18.11
C ASN A 138 -10.21 -7.98 18.46
N LYS A 139 -11.37 -8.60 18.77
CA LYS A 139 -11.44 -10.03 19.10
C LYS A 139 -11.03 -10.90 17.92
N LYS A 140 -11.46 -10.55 16.70
CA LYS A 140 -11.11 -11.31 15.48
C LYS A 140 -9.61 -11.22 15.18
N VAL A 141 -9.01 -10.04 15.33
CA VAL A 141 -7.56 -9.84 15.12
C VAL A 141 -6.77 -10.59 16.18
N ASP A 142 -7.19 -10.57 17.46
CA ASP A 142 -6.55 -11.38 18.52
C ASP A 142 -6.58 -12.87 18.21
N SER A 143 -7.73 -13.38 17.77
CA SER A 143 -7.85 -14.79 17.35
C SER A 143 -6.93 -15.14 16.18
N MET A 144 -6.79 -14.22 15.22
CA MET A 144 -5.86 -14.41 14.10
C MET A 144 -4.41 -14.41 14.57
N LEU A 145 -4.01 -13.42 15.37
CA LEU A 145 -2.65 -13.31 15.89
C LEU A 145 -2.24 -14.57 16.64
N SER A 146 -3.12 -15.12 17.50
CA SER A 146 -2.86 -16.37 18.21
C SER A 146 -2.68 -17.60 17.31
N THR A 147 -3.08 -17.50 16.04
CA THR A 147 -2.93 -18.60 15.06
C THR A 147 -1.63 -18.50 14.28
N ILE A 148 -1.06 -17.30 14.17
CA ILE A 148 0.13 -17.01 13.34
C ILE A 148 1.39 -16.70 14.18
N GLU A 149 1.29 -16.65 15.51
CA GLU A 149 2.42 -16.56 16.45
C GLU A 149 2.98 -17.94 16.75
#